data_36224414eeb62c9dc3f8b2242ec02c85
#
_entry.id   36224414eeb62c9dc3f8b2242ec02c85
#
_cell.length_a   1.000
_cell.length_b   1.000
_cell.length_c   1.000
_cell.angle_alpha   90.00
_cell.angle_beta   90.00
_cell.angle_gamma   90.00
#
_symmetry.space_group_name_H-M   'P 1'
#
loop_
_entity.id
_entity.type
_entity.pdbx_description
1 polymer ?
#
loop_
_entity_poly.entity_id
_entity_poly.type
_entity_poly.pdbx_seq_one_letter_code
_entity_poly.pdbx_strand_id
1 'polypeptide(L)'
;MKGLRVKDSLLTGTILKHCTLFVVIILVGACHSPNKDKLQSGESFGKIIYDTYVINRDSTDSWGDECLSNFSRKKLVDKIFTAVFDGKVTPYDYFTGDKIPPEQIRKMETERLFSRENISKIQFEEKWIWDDEKNEMVKQVISMTIAYEVFDNIGKSRGQKPIFKLKFR
;
A
#
# COMPACT_ATOMS: atom_id res chain seq x y z
N MET A 1 7.57 74.17 40.73
CA MET A 1 6.78 73.43 41.73
C MET A 1 6.25 72.15 41.03
N LYS A 2 6.68 71.02 41.58
CA LYS A 2 6.01 69.69 41.70
C LYS A 2 5.09 69.30 40.52
N GLY A 3 5.33 68.38 39.61
CA GLY A 3 5.63 66.98 39.93
C GLY A 3 4.36 66.12 39.85
N LEU A 4 4.06 65.47 38.75
CA LEU A 4 3.20 64.30 38.77
C LEU A 4 3.77 63.25 37.73
N ARG A 5 4.35 62.23 38.30
CA ARG A 5 4.84 61.06 37.58
C ARG A 5 3.69 60.04 37.59
N VAL A 6 3.09 59.76 36.47
CA VAL A 6 2.08 58.70 36.33
C VAL A 6 2.78 57.41 36.09
N LYS A 7 2.50 56.39 36.91
CA LYS A 7 2.95 55.02 36.84
C LYS A 7 2.10 54.27 35.81
N ASP A 8 2.63 54.04 34.63
CA ASP A 8 2.02 53.16 33.63
C ASP A 8 2.98 52.07 33.20
N SER A 9 3.39 51.20 34.13
CA SER A 9 4.27 50.10 33.76
C SER A 9 3.86 48.71 34.31
N LEU A 10 2.63 48.57 34.82
CA LEU A 10 2.21 47.29 35.44
C LEU A 10 1.10 46.53 34.69
N LEU A 11 0.48 47.12 33.66
CA LEU A 11 -0.60 46.43 32.92
C LEU A 11 -0.15 45.70 31.66
N THR A 12 0.97 46.08 31.08
CA THR A 12 1.44 45.45 29.83
C THR A 12 2.10 44.09 30.04
N GLY A 13 2.67 43.82 31.21
CA GLY A 13 3.35 42.55 31.52
C GLY A 13 2.41 41.37 31.74
N THR A 14 1.21 41.61 32.20
CA THR A 14 0.26 40.53 32.55
C THR A 14 -0.50 40.04 31.33
N ILE A 15 -0.86 40.92 30.39
CA ILE A 15 -1.56 40.55 29.14
C ILE A 15 -0.63 39.75 28.21
N LEU A 16 0.65 40.11 28.15
CA LEU A 16 1.62 39.40 27.31
C LEU A 16 1.91 37.99 27.82
N LYS A 17 1.92 37.76 29.14
CA LYS A 17 2.11 36.41 29.71
C LYS A 17 0.92 35.47 29.48
N HIS A 18 -0.30 35.98 29.43
CA HIS A 18 -1.49 35.18 29.16
C HIS A 18 -1.64 34.84 27.67
N CYS A 19 -1.23 35.73 26.75
CA CYS A 19 -1.20 35.42 25.31
C CYS A 19 -0.18 34.34 24.96
N THR A 20 1.03 34.34 25.54
CA THR A 20 2.04 33.30 25.31
C THR A 20 1.61 31.95 25.87
N LEU A 21 0.90 31.90 26.99
CA LEU A 21 0.40 30.64 27.54
C LEU A 21 -0.72 30.05 26.68
N PHE A 22 -1.57 30.85 26.05
CA PHE A 22 -2.65 30.39 25.18
C PHE A 22 -2.15 29.87 23.84
N VAL A 23 -1.08 30.45 23.28
CA VAL A 23 -0.45 29.96 22.03
C VAL A 23 0.26 28.65 22.22
N VAL A 24 0.87 28.37 23.39
CA VAL A 24 1.52 27.10 23.67
C VAL A 24 0.52 25.95 23.82
N ILE A 25 -0.68 26.19 24.32
CA ILE A 25 -1.74 25.18 24.49
C ILE A 25 -2.32 24.75 23.13
N ILE A 26 -2.35 25.61 22.12
CA ILE A 26 -2.89 25.29 20.78
C ILE A 26 -1.92 24.40 19.97
N LEU A 27 -0.62 24.41 20.26
CA LEU A 27 0.39 23.64 19.53
C LEU A 27 0.51 22.17 19.97
N VAL A 28 -0.10 21.77 21.08
CA VAL A 28 0.00 20.37 21.57
C VAL A 28 -1.17 19.49 21.11
N GLY A 29 -2.17 20.07 20.43
CA GLY A 29 -3.40 19.36 20.02
C GLY A 29 -3.39 18.73 18.62
N ALA A 30 -2.30 18.78 17.86
CA ALA A 30 -2.30 18.44 16.43
C ALA A 30 -1.44 17.22 16.03
N CYS A 31 -1.25 16.25 16.92
CA CYS A 31 -0.67 14.94 16.55
C CYS A 31 -1.59 13.81 16.97
N HIS A 32 -2.79 13.77 16.41
CA HIS A 32 -3.56 12.53 16.38
C HIS A 32 -3.14 11.79 15.12
N SER A 33 -2.10 10.95 15.24
CA SER A 33 -1.81 9.92 14.25
C SER A 33 -3.06 9.03 14.17
N PRO A 34 -3.64 8.79 13.00
CA PRO A 34 -4.73 7.83 12.90
C PRO A 34 -4.20 6.48 13.38
N ASN A 35 -4.76 6.01 14.47
CA ASN A 35 -4.38 4.77 15.14
C ASN A 35 -4.58 3.63 14.13
N LYS A 36 -3.48 3.07 13.60
CA LYS A 36 -3.49 1.90 12.71
C LYS A 36 -4.04 0.64 13.41
N ASP A 37 -4.22 0.70 14.72
CA ASP A 37 -4.64 -0.45 15.53
C ASP A 37 -6.17 -0.59 15.66
N LYS A 38 -6.98 0.35 15.13
CA LYS A 38 -8.45 0.27 15.16
C LYS A 38 -9.07 -0.69 14.13
N LEU A 39 -8.28 -1.35 13.29
CA LEU A 39 -8.78 -2.32 12.31
C LEU A 39 -9.09 -3.71 12.91
N GLN A 40 -9.08 -3.88 14.24
CA GLN A 40 -9.25 -5.17 14.90
C GLN A 40 -10.54 -5.35 15.67
N SER A 41 -11.50 -4.44 15.63
CA SER A 41 -12.77 -4.53 16.38
C SER A 41 -13.91 -5.19 15.58
N GLY A 42 -13.60 -6.16 14.71
CA GLY A 42 -14.61 -6.84 13.92
C GLY A 42 -14.46 -8.36 13.94
N GLU A 43 -15.52 -9.09 13.54
CA GLU A 43 -15.47 -10.54 13.35
C GLU A 43 -14.59 -10.91 12.17
N SER A 44 -13.57 -11.75 12.40
CA SER A 44 -12.67 -12.23 11.35
C SER A 44 -13.18 -13.52 10.74
N PHE A 45 -13.40 -13.55 9.43
CA PHE A 45 -13.77 -14.75 8.68
C PHE A 45 -12.56 -15.60 8.24
N GLY A 46 -11.36 -15.25 8.73
CA GLY A 46 -10.13 -15.96 8.40
C GLY A 46 -9.45 -15.41 7.16
N LYS A 47 -8.60 -16.24 6.55
CA LYS A 47 -7.80 -15.89 5.37
C LYS A 47 -8.37 -16.55 4.12
N ILE A 48 -8.35 -15.82 3.02
CA ILE A 48 -8.67 -16.33 1.69
C ILE A 48 -7.47 -16.13 0.77
N ILE A 49 -7.22 -17.11 -0.10
CA ILE A 49 -6.22 -17.02 -1.16
C ILE A 49 -6.96 -17.18 -2.47
N TYR A 50 -6.75 -16.23 -3.39
CA TYR A 50 -7.39 -16.27 -4.69
C TYR A 50 -6.51 -15.64 -5.78
N ASP A 51 -6.72 -16.07 -7.00
CA ASP A 51 -6.03 -15.56 -8.18
C ASP A 51 -6.87 -14.50 -8.87
N THR A 52 -6.24 -13.39 -9.24
CA THR A 52 -6.83 -12.34 -10.09
C THR A 52 -6.03 -12.22 -11.37
N TYR A 53 -6.68 -12.42 -12.50
CA TYR A 53 -6.08 -12.13 -13.79
C TYR A 53 -6.14 -10.61 -14.04
N VAL A 54 -5.00 -10.06 -14.46
CA VAL A 54 -4.83 -8.63 -14.75
C VAL A 54 -4.70 -8.35 -16.26
N ILE A 55 -4.85 -9.40 -17.06
CA ILE A 55 -5.00 -9.36 -18.51
C ILE A 55 -6.10 -10.36 -18.86
N ASN A 56 -7.07 -9.95 -19.68
CA ASN A 56 -7.93 -10.88 -20.37
C ASN A 56 -7.22 -11.37 -21.64
N ARG A 57 -7.06 -12.69 -21.79
CA ARG A 57 -6.48 -13.32 -23.00
C ARG A 57 -7.52 -14.03 -23.85
N ASP A 58 -8.75 -14.12 -23.35
CA ASP A 58 -9.86 -14.70 -24.07
C ASP A 58 -10.63 -13.59 -24.78
N SER A 59 -10.44 -13.47 -26.10
CA SER A 59 -11.12 -12.46 -26.91
C SER A 59 -12.64 -12.66 -26.98
N THR A 60 -13.15 -13.79 -26.49
CA THR A 60 -14.58 -14.09 -26.44
C THR A 60 -15.21 -13.75 -25.07
N ASP A 61 -14.37 -13.48 -24.05
CA ASP A 61 -14.81 -13.12 -22.70
C ASP A 61 -14.97 -11.58 -22.58
N SER A 62 -16.12 -11.07 -23.02
CA SER A 62 -16.45 -9.64 -22.89
C SER A 62 -16.61 -9.18 -21.44
N TRP A 63 -16.99 -10.09 -20.53
CA TRP A 63 -17.08 -9.78 -19.09
C TRP A 63 -15.70 -9.52 -18.49
N GLY A 64 -14.72 -10.33 -18.85
CA GLY A 64 -13.32 -10.11 -18.45
C GLY A 64 -12.79 -8.76 -18.92
N ASP A 65 -13.12 -8.34 -20.15
CA ASP A 65 -12.76 -7.02 -20.67
C ASP A 65 -13.43 -5.89 -19.89
N GLU A 66 -14.72 -6.02 -19.58
CA GLU A 66 -15.45 -5.03 -18.78
C GLU A 66 -14.87 -4.89 -17.38
N CYS A 67 -14.55 -6.01 -16.71
CA CYS A 67 -13.94 -6.01 -15.39
C CYS A 67 -12.58 -5.28 -15.37
N LEU A 68 -11.84 -5.30 -16.47
CA LEU A 68 -10.52 -4.69 -16.58
C LEU A 68 -10.53 -3.31 -17.25
N SER A 69 -11.67 -2.83 -17.73
CA SER A 69 -11.79 -1.61 -18.56
C SER A 69 -11.20 -0.35 -17.89
N ASN A 70 -11.35 -0.21 -16.57
CA ASN A 70 -10.85 0.92 -15.80
C ASN A 70 -9.52 0.58 -15.04
N PHE A 71 -8.96 -0.59 -15.27
CA PHE A 71 -7.78 -1.06 -14.59
C PHE A 71 -6.51 -0.78 -15.38
N SER A 72 -5.55 -0.07 -14.80
CA SER A 72 -4.25 0.16 -15.42
C SER A 72 -3.20 -0.82 -14.90
N ARG A 73 -3.14 -2.01 -15.53
CA ARG A 73 -2.12 -3.02 -15.23
C ARG A 73 -0.71 -2.46 -15.27
N LYS A 74 -0.37 -1.68 -16.33
CA LYS A 74 0.96 -1.10 -16.48
C LYS A 74 1.34 -0.24 -15.27
N LYS A 75 0.43 0.66 -14.84
CA LYS A 75 0.69 1.53 -13.67
C LYS A 75 0.88 0.72 -12.38
N LEU A 76 0.06 -0.34 -12.18
CA LEU A 76 0.20 -1.20 -11.01
C LEU A 76 1.54 -1.92 -11.00
N VAL A 77 1.88 -2.58 -12.12
CA VAL A 77 3.14 -3.34 -12.26
C VAL A 77 4.34 -2.42 -12.06
N ASP A 78 4.39 -1.27 -12.74
CA ASP A 78 5.49 -0.31 -12.60
C ASP A 78 5.62 0.17 -11.14
N LYS A 79 4.49 0.42 -10.45
CA LYS A 79 4.50 0.86 -9.06
C LYS A 79 5.05 -0.21 -8.12
N ILE A 80 4.68 -1.47 -8.33
CA ILE A 80 5.18 -2.62 -7.55
C ILE A 80 6.69 -2.75 -7.71
N PHE A 81 7.19 -2.80 -8.96
CA PHE A 81 8.61 -2.94 -9.22
C PHE A 81 9.43 -1.75 -8.72
N THR A 82 8.92 -0.54 -8.86
CA THR A 82 9.54 0.66 -8.29
C THR A 82 9.66 0.53 -6.77
N ALA A 83 8.59 0.11 -6.08
CA ALA A 83 8.62 -0.05 -4.63
C ALA A 83 9.63 -1.13 -4.17
N VAL A 84 9.76 -2.22 -4.94
CA VAL A 84 10.78 -3.26 -4.70
C VAL A 84 12.19 -2.69 -4.90
N PHE A 85 12.43 -1.99 -6.00
CA PHE A 85 13.76 -1.46 -6.33
C PHE A 85 14.20 -0.30 -5.46
N ASP A 86 13.25 0.46 -4.90
CA ASP A 86 13.49 1.50 -3.90
C ASP A 86 13.66 0.92 -2.48
N GLY A 87 13.54 -0.40 -2.30
CA GLY A 87 13.62 -1.05 -0.99
C GLY A 87 12.44 -0.76 -0.05
N LYS A 88 11.33 -0.19 -0.57
CA LYS A 88 10.12 0.12 0.21
C LYS A 88 9.34 -1.12 0.60
N VAL A 89 9.42 -2.18 -0.21
CA VAL A 89 8.83 -3.50 0.04
C VAL A 89 9.88 -4.58 -0.23
N THR A 90 9.84 -5.65 0.56
CA THR A 90 10.77 -6.78 0.43
C THR A 90 10.13 -7.89 -0.39
N PRO A 91 10.73 -8.29 -1.51
CA PRO A 91 10.28 -9.46 -2.25
C PRO A 91 10.82 -10.76 -1.62
N TYR A 92 10.00 -11.81 -1.73
CA TYR A 92 10.31 -13.16 -1.23
C TYR A 92 10.14 -14.17 -2.35
N ASP A 93 10.95 -15.21 -2.32
CA ASP A 93 10.74 -16.38 -3.17
C ASP A 93 9.41 -17.06 -2.82
N TYR A 94 8.66 -17.42 -3.85
CA TYR A 94 7.32 -17.99 -3.66
C TYR A 94 7.38 -19.38 -3.02
N PHE A 95 8.39 -20.19 -3.37
CA PHE A 95 8.49 -21.59 -2.94
C PHE A 95 9.23 -21.73 -1.61
N THR A 96 10.35 -21.02 -1.45
CA THR A 96 11.20 -21.16 -0.25
C THR A 96 10.79 -20.16 0.84
N GLY A 97 10.19 -19.04 0.46
CA GLY A 97 9.86 -17.94 1.38
C GLY A 97 11.06 -17.09 1.78
N ASP A 98 12.22 -17.28 1.16
CA ASP A 98 13.43 -16.52 1.39
C ASP A 98 13.33 -15.12 0.77
N LYS A 99 14.07 -14.17 1.33
CA LYS A 99 14.16 -12.82 0.75
C LYS A 99 14.95 -12.86 -0.55
N ILE A 100 14.44 -12.18 -1.57
CA ILE A 100 15.14 -11.99 -2.84
C ILE A 100 15.75 -10.59 -2.85
N PRO A 101 17.07 -10.44 -3.08
CA PRO A 101 17.66 -9.11 -3.30
C PRO A 101 17.06 -8.43 -4.52
N PRO A 102 16.73 -7.11 -4.47
CA PRO A 102 16.20 -6.38 -5.63
C PRO A 102 17.07 -6.51 -6.90
N GLU A 103 18.38 -6.59 -6.72
CA GLU A 103 19.35 -6.77 -7.81
C GLU A 103 19.16 -8.10 -8.54
N GLN A 104 18.79 -9.15 -7.83
CA GLN A 104 18.48 -10.44 -8.45
C GLN A 104 17.25 -10.34 -9.35
N ILE A 105 16.21 -9.59 -8.94
CA ILE A 105 15.02 -9.35 -9.77
C ILE A 105 15.39 -8.53 -11.01
N ARG A 106 16.25 -7.49 -10.86
CA ARG A 106 16.77 -6.72 -12.01
C ARG A 106 17.53 -7.61 -12.98
N LYS A 107 18.39 -8.50 -12.46
CA LYS A 107 19.14 -9.45 -13.26
C LYS A 107 18.21 -10.38 -14.04
N MET A 108 17.21 -10.95 -13.39
CA MET A 108 16.20 -11.81 -14.03
C MET A 108 15.47 -11.08 -15.17
N GLU A 109 15.11 -9.80 -14.97
CA GLU A 109 14.47 -8.98 -16.00
C GLU A 109 15.43 -8.69 -17.17
N THR A 110 16.69 -8.34 -16.87
CA THR A 110 17.72 -8.08 -17.88
C THR A 110 18.07 -9.33 -18.70
N GLU A 111 18.12 -10.48 -18.06
CA GLU A 111 18.35 -11.79 -18.70
C GLU A 111 17.11 -12.31 -19.43
N ARG A 112 16.02 -11.55 -19.45
CA ARG A 112 14.74 -11.89 -20.09
C ARG A 112 14.11 -13.18 -19.57
N LEU A 113 14.36 -13.53 -18.31
CA LEU A 113 13.72 -14.67 -17.67
C LEU A 113 12.21 -14.43 -17.46
N PHE A 114 11.81 -13.15 -17.40
CA PHE A 114 10.43 -12.68 -17.48
C PHE A 114 10.36 -11.30 -18.15
N SER A 115 9.17 -10.90 -18.58
CA SER A 115 8.85 -9.52 -19.00
C SER A 115 7.69 -9.00 -18.17
N ARG A 116 7.74 -7.72 -17.77
CA ARG A 116 6.61 -7.06 -17.09
C ARG A 116 5.34 -7.05 -17.93
N GLU A 117 5.47 -7.04 -19.24
CA GLU A 117 4.34 -7.08 -20.16
C GLU A 117 3.59 -8.42 -20.11
N ASN A 118 4.28 -9.49 -19.71
CA ASN A 118 3.70 -10.81 -19.56
C ASN A 118 3.14 -11.07 -18.15
N ILE A 119 3.21 -10.10 -17.22
CA ILE A 119 2.56 -10.23 -15.92
C ILE A 119 1.05 -10.26 -16.14
N SER A 120 0.47 -11.44 -15.92
CA SER A 120 -0.92 -11.74 -16.26
C SER A 120 -1.77 -12.07 -15.04
N LYS A 121 -1.13 -12.43 -13.91
CA LYS A 121 -1.83 -12.88 -12.72
C LYS A 121 -1.21 -12.34 -11.45
N ILE A 122 -2.06 -12.00 -10.49
CA ILE A 122 -1.69 -11.69 -9.12
C ILE A 122 -2.49 -12.63 -8.21
N GLN A 123 -1.80 -13.36 -7.33
CA GLN A 123 -2.45 -14.12 -6.27
C GLN A 123 -2.44 -13.29 -5.00
N PHE A 124 -3.60 -13.05 -4.44
CA PHE A 124 -3.78 -12.35 -3.17
C PHE A 124 -3.99 -13.33 -2.02
N GLU A 125 -3.42 -13.03 -0.86
CA GLU A 125 -3.80 -13.58 0.43
C GLU A 125 -4.38 -12.43 1.25
N GLU A 126 -5.65 -12.52 1.60
CA GLU A 126 -6.38 -11.49 2.32
C GLU A 126 -6.99 -12.04 3.60
N LYS A 127 -7.10 -11.19 4.62
CA LYS A 127 -7.94 -11.40 5.78
C LYS A 127 -9.21 -10.57 5.63
N TRP A 128 -10.35 -11.22 5.76
CA TRP A 128 -11.66 -10.55 5.70
C TRP A 128 -12.18 -10.36 7.11
N ILE A 129 -12.65 -9.16 7.40
CA ILE A 129 -13.12 -8.72 8.71
C ILE A 129 -14.43 -7.98 8.50
N TRP A 130 -15.44 -8.32 9.30
CA TRP A 130 -16.68 -7.54 9.35
C TRP A 130 -16.56 -6.51 10.47
N ASP A 131 -16.67 -5.23 10.12
CA ASP A 131 -16.70 -4.13 11.08
C ASP A 131 -18.14 -3.89 11.52
N ASP A 132 -18.49 -4.35 12.74
CA ASP A 132 -19.85 -4.24 13.26
C ASP A 132 -20.26 -2.79 13.55
N GLU A 133 -19.32 -1.90 13.84
CA GLU A 133 -19.63 -0.50 14.11
C GLU A 133 -20.06 0.23 12.83
N LYS A 134 -19.41 -0.08 11.71
CA LYS A 134 -19.66 0.56 10.41
C LYS A 134 -20.58 -0.25 9.51
N ASN A 135 -20.85 -1.50 9.86
CA ASN A 135 -21.61 -2.45 9.06
C ASN A 135 -21.03 -2.62 7.65
N GLU A 136 -19.69 -2.80 7.58
CA GLU A 136 -18.96 -2.93 6.33
C GLU A 136 -17.94 -4.08 6.33
N MET A 137 -17.66 -4.61 5.14
CA MET A 137 -16.60 -5.60 4.92
C MET A 137 -15.26 -4.91 4.71
N VAL A 138 -14.27 -5.22 5.58
CA VAL A 138 -12.89 -4.77 5.44
C VAL A 138 -12.03 -5.91 4.93
N LYS A 139 -11.27 -5.67 3.87
CA LYS A 139 -10.31 -6.62 3.29
C LYS A 139 -8.89 -6.13 3.54
N GLN A 140 -8.14 -6.91 4.30
CA GLN A 140 -6.73 -6.63 4.58
C GLN A 140 -5.85 -7.53 3.73
N VAL A 141 -5.11 -6.95 2.79
CA VAL A 141 -4.14 -7.69 1.98
C VAL A 141 -2.95 -8.06 2.86
N ILE A 142 -2.72 -9.36 3.03
CA ILE A 142 -1.60 -9.92 3.80
C ILE A 142 -0.39 -10.13 2.90
N SER A 143 -0.63 -10.67 1.71
CA SER A 143 0.43 -10.89 0.73
C SER A 143 -0.10 -10.83 -0.69
N MET A 144 0.83 -10.62 -1.62
CA MET A 144 0.58 -10.57 -3.05
C MET A 144 1.71 -11.28 -3.78
N THR A 145 1.38 -12.28 -4.61
CA THR A 145 2.35 -12.96 -5.47
C THR A 145 2.15 -12.48 -6.90
N ILE A 146 3.23 -12.02 -7.52
CA ILE A 146 3.25 -11.55 -8.90
C ILE A 146 3.67 -12.71 -9.79
N ALA A 147 2.86 -13.01 -10.81
CA ALA A 147 3.13 -14.07 -11.76
C ALA A 147 3.04 -13.59 -13.21
N TYR A 148 3.90 -14.15 -14.06
CA TYR A 148 3.92 -13.89 -15.49
C TYR A 148 3.51 -15.12 -16.29
N GLU A 149 2.98 -14.89 -17.45
CA GLU A 149 2.59 -15.93 -18.37
C GLU A 149 3.79 -16.43 -19.17
N VAL A 150 3.92 -17.75 -19.26
CA VAL A 150 4.96 -18.42 -20.02
C VAL A 150 4.37 -18.91 -21.34
N PHE A 151 5.06 -18.65 -22.44
CA PHE A 151 4.67 -19.07 -23.77
C PHE A 151 5.64 -20.10 -24.32
N ASP A 152 5.15 -20.97 -25.17
CA ASP A 152 5.99 -21.84 -25.99
C ASP A 152 6.50 -21.12 -27.26
N ASN A 153 7.25 -21.87 -28.07
CA ASN A 153 7.88 -21.32 -29.28
C ASN A 153 6.88 -20.91 -30.38
N ILE A 154 5.62 -21.33 -30.26
CA ILE A 154 4.53 -20.97 -31.19
C ILE A 154 3.58 -19.95 -30.60
N GLY A 155 3.93 -19.36 -29.43
CA GLY A 155 3.15 -18.31 -28.76
C GLY A 155 1.95 -18.81 -27.97
N LYS A 156 1.83 -20.13 -27.73
CA LYS A 156 0.76 -20.69 -26.90
C LYS A 156 1.13 -20.61 -25.43
N SER A 157 0.17 -20.20 -24.59
CA SER A 157 0.35 -20.16 -23.14
C SER A 157 0.61 -21.55 -22.55
N ARG A 158 1.65 -21.65 -21.72
CA ARG A 158 2.03 -22.83 -20.93
C ARG A 158 1.65 -22.68 -19.46
N GLY A 159 0.97 -21.61 -19.10
CA GLY A 159 0.55 -21.29 -17.74
C GLY A 159 1.33 -20.12 -17.13
N GLN A 160 1.16 -19.90 -15.83
CA GLN A 160 1.78 -18.80 -15.12
C GLN A 160 2.89 -19.28 -14.19
N LYS A 161 3.95 -18.48 -14.09
CA LYS A 161 5.08 -18.71 -13.19
C LYS A 161 5.25 -17.55 -12.24
N PRO A 162 5.37 -17.78 -10.90
CA PRO A 162 5.61 -16.71 -9.93
C PRO A 162 6.99 -16.11 -10.14
N ILE A 163 7.08 -14.78 -9.94
CA ILE A 163 8.35 -14.04 -9.92
C ILE A 163 8.79 -13.86 -8.48
N PHE A 164 7.91 -13.27 -7.66
CA PHE A 164 8.13 -13.06 -6.23
C PHE A 164 6.81 -12.84 -5.49
N LYS A 165 6.87 -13.01 -4.17
CA LYS A 165 5.78 -12.71 -3.23
C LYS A 165 6.13 -11.47 -2.41
N LEU A 166 5.19 -10.55 -2.23
CA LEU A 166 5.27 -9.43 -1.30
C LEU A 166 4.44 -9.76 -0.06
N LYS A 167 4.93 -9.38 1.13
CA LYS A 167 4.20 -9.50 2.40
C LYS A 167 3.94 -8.10 2.94
N PHE A 168 2.70 -7.83 3.32
CA PHE A 168 2.28 -6.57 3.92
C PHE A 168 2.06 -6.75 5.43
N ARG A 169 2.28 -5.67 6.20
CA ARG A 169 2.09 -5.65 7.65
C ARG A 169 0.79 -4.94 8.01
#